data_039a0d19a9e17e9db04b63c4c68eacf2
#
_entry.id   039a0d19a9e17e9db04b63c4c68eacf2
#
_cell.length_a   1.000
_cell.length_b   1.000
_cell.length_c   1.000
_cell.angle_alpha   90.00
_cell.angle_beta   90.00
_cell.angle_gamma   90.00
#
_symmetry.space_group_name_H-M   'P 1'
#
loop_
_entity.id
_entity.type
_entity.pdbx_description
1 polymer ?
#
loop_
_entity_poly.entity_id
_entity_poly.type
_entity_poly.pdbx_seq_one_letter_code
_entity_poly.pdbx_strand_id
1 'polypeptide(L)'
;MKTPDTASSTIPSPGPSGPGLLGWLYLGLAIAGGVLPWLANLAFLREHGPQFDLGLFVGMANANPAAQSLSRDLAIGATAVTIWMVSEARRIRLRGLPWVLLSCITIAFAFGAPLFLHLRERRLRELERNGGISG
;
A
#
# COMPACT_ATOMS: atom_id res chain seq x y z
N MET A 1 -58.10 25.51 4.24
CA MET A 1 -56.70 26.00 4.30
C MET A 1 -55.85 24.84 4.78
N LYS A 2 -55.13 24.19 3.85
CA LYS A 2 -54.43 22.92 4.07
C LYS A 2 -52.94 23.25 4.31
N THR A 3 -52.43 23.00 5.51
CA THR A 3 -51.04 23.18 5.86
C THR A 3 -50.18 22.14 5.11
N PRO A 4 -49.05 22.53 4.51
CA PRO A 4 -48.14 21.58 3.89
C PRO A 4 -47.37 20.82 4.96
N ASP A 5 -47.42 19.49 4.85
CA ASP A 5 -46.58 18.56 5.62
C ASP A 5 -45.10 18.86 5.43
N THR A 6 -44.45 19.16 6.54
CA THR A 6 -42.99 19.28 6.60
C THR A 6 -42.39 17.89 6.43
N ALA A 7 -41.99 17.58 5.21
CA ALA A 7 -41.19 16.37 4.97
C ALA A 7 -39.89 16.45 5.78
N SER A 8 -39.87 15.69 6.85
CA SER A 8 -38.64 15.43 7.63
C SER A 8 -37.60 14.79 6.73
N SER A 9 -36.65 15.59 6.24
CA SER A 9 -35.49 15.10 5.54
C SER A 9 -34.60 14.35 6.55
N THR A 10 -34.74 13.04 6.57
CA THR A 10 -33.82 12.16 7.32
C THR A 10 -32.46 12.29 6.68
N ILE A 11 -31.59 13.11 7.27
CA ILE A 11 -30.18 13.17 6.91
C ILE A 11 -29.58 11.80 7.23
N PRO A 12 -29.02 11.05 6.25
CA PRO A 12 -28.38 9.79 6.53
C PRO A 12 -27.24 10.01 7.52
N SER A 13 -27.25 9.29 8.63
CA SER A 13 -26.15 9.30 9.58
C SER A 13 -24.86 8.91 8.86
N PRO A 14 -23.73 9.63 9.08
CA PRO A 14 -22.47 9.23 8.49
C PRO A 14 -22.12 7.82 8.97
N GLY A 15 -21.98 6.89 8.02
CA GLY A 15 -21.58 5.51 8.30
C GLY A 15 -20.22 5.43 9.01
N PRO A 16 -19.87 4.29 9.58
CA PRO A 16 -18.72 4.13 10.45
C PRO A 16 -17.43 4.63 9.76
N SER A 17 -16.69 5.49 10.47
CA SER A 17 -15.50 6.22 10.02
C SER A 17 -14.23 5.34 9.92
N GLY A 18 -14.39 4.03 9.72
CA GLY A 18 -13.30 3.07 9.56
C GLY A 18 -12.85 2.91 8.11
N PRO A 19 -11.67 2.34 7.86
CA PRO A 19 -11.28 1.90 6.53
C PRO A 19 -12.32 0.86 6.05
N GLY A 20 -12.85 1.03 4.83
CA GLY A 20 -13.78 0.04 4.27
C GLY A 20 -13.09 -1.30 4.04
N LEU A 21 -13.85 -2.30 3.61
CA LEU A 21 -13.35 -3.65 3.31
C LEU A 21 -12.05 -3.62 2.47
N LEU A 22 -11.98 -2.76 1.49
CA LEU A 22 -10.81 -2.57 0.62
C LEU A 22 -9.59 -2.08 1.41
N GLY A 23 -9.76 -1.14 2.33
CA GLY A 23 -8.67 -0.65 3.19
C GLY A 23 -8.14 -1.72 4.13
N TRP A 24 -9.00 -2.57 4.68
CA TRP A 24 -8.60 -3.73 5.49
C TRP A 24 -7.89 -4.79 4.67
N LEU A 25 -8.32 -5.03 3.43
CA LEU A 25 -7.65 -5.93 2.49
C LEU A 25 -6.22 -5.46 2.21
N TYR A 26 -6.04 -4.17 1.92
CA TYR A 26 -4.71 -3.60 1.68
C TYR A 26 -3.81 -3.69 2.92
N LEU A 27 -4.36 -3.48 4.11
CA LEU A 27 -3.59 -3.64 5.35
C LEU A 27 -3.17 -5.11 5.56
N GLY A 28 -4.06 -6.07 5.31
CA GLY A 28 -3.74 -7.49 5.35
C GLY A 28 -2.63 -7.87 4.37
N LEU A 29 -2.71 -7.37 3.13
CA LEU A 29 -1.66 -7.56 2.13
C LEU A 29 -0.33 -6.91 2.53
N ALA A 30 -0.35 -5.74 3.16
CA ALA A 30 0.85 -5.11 3.68
C ALA A 30 1.52 -5.98 4.74
N ILE A 31 0.77 -6.48 5.70
CA ILE A 31 1.30 -7.36 6.76
C ILE A 31 1.89 -8.64 6.14
N ALA A 32 1.16 -9.29 5.24
CA ALA A 32 1.65 -10.49 4.56
C ALA A 32 2.92 -10.20 3.73
N GLY A 33 2.92 -9.07 2.99
CA GLY A 33 4.05 -8.61 2.18
C GLY A 33 5.28 -8.17 2.99
N GLY A 34 5.12 -7.86 4.27
CA GLY A 34 6.24 -7.66 5.19
C GLY A 34 6.74 -8.98 5.80
N VAL A 35 5.84 -9.82 6.25
CA VAL A 35 6.19 -11.05 6.98
C VAL A 35 6.80 -12.12 6.06
N LEU A 36 6.18 -12.40 4.91
CA LEU A 36 6.63 -13.49 4.03
C LEU A 36 8.03 -13.29 3.46
N PRO A 37 8.41 -12.11 2.90
CA PRO A 37 9.78 -11.88 2.46
C PRO A 37 10.78 -11.90 3.61
N TRP A 38 10.39 -11.41 4.79
CA TRP A 38 11.25 -11.43 5.96
C TRP A 38 11.57 -12.86 6.42
N LEU A 39 10.57 -13.76 6.40
CA LEU A 39 10.79 -15.18 6.69
C LEU A 39 11.74 -15.83 5.67
N ALA A 40 11.61 -15.51 4.38
CA ALA A 40 12.50 -15.97 3.34
C ALA A 40 13.94 -15.46 3.56
N ASN A 41 14.11 -14.19 3.92
CA ASN A 41 15.41 -13.61 4.22
C ASN A 41 16.06 -14.28 5.45
N LEU A 42 15.27 -14.61 6.48
CA LEU A 42 15.77 -15.36 7.65
C LEU A 42 16.20 -16.78 7.28
N ALA A 43 15.47 -17.47 6.40
CA ALA A 43 15.87 -18.77 5.89
C ALA A 43 17.20 -18.67 5.13
N PHE A 44 17.34 -17.68 4.24
CA PHE A 44 18.60 -17.41 3.54
C PHE A 44 19.79 -17.20 4.49
N LEU A 45 19.61 -16.39 5.55
CA LEU A 45 20.66 -16.15 6.56
C LEU A 45 21.02 -17.42 7.33
N ARG A 46 20.06 -18.31 7.60
CA ARG A 46 20.32 -19.60 8.26
C ARG A 46 21.14 -20.55 7.41
N GLU A 47 20.94 -20.52 6.10
CA GLU A 47 21.64 -21.39 5.13
C GLU A 47 23.02 -20.86 4.76
N HIS A 48 23.21 -19.53 4.67
CA HIS A 48 24.42 -18.91 4.13
C HIS A 48 25.23 -18.13 5.17
N GLY A 49 24.81 -18.14 6.44
CA GLY A 49 25.51 -17.48 7.54
C GLY A 49 24.88 -16.14 7.97
N PRO A 50 25.34 -15.59 9.11
CA PRO A 50 24.69 -14.45 9.77
C PRO A 50 24.91 -13.11 9.07
N GLN A 51 25.78 -13.04 8.08
CA GLN A 51 26.01 -11.83 7.29
C GLN A 51 25.17 -11.90 6.00
N PHE A 52 24.30 -10.92 5.81
CA PHE A 52 23.50 -10.82 4.58
C PHE A 52 24.41 -10.37 3.43
N ASP A 53 24.78 -11.30 2.56
CA ASP A 53 25.53 -11.02 1.33
C ASP A 53 24.53 -10.69 0.20
N LEU A 54 24.40 -9.39 -0.09
CA LEU A 54 23.53 -8.90 -1.15
C LEU A 54 23.96 -9.41 -2.54
N GLY A 55 25.27 -9.55 -2.78
CA GLY A 55 25.81 -10.05 -4.06
C GLY A 55 25.40 -11.50 -4.28
N LEU A 56 25.56 -12.34 -3.27
CA LEU A 56 25.13 -13.73 -3.30
C LEU A 56 23.61 -13.83 -3.47
N PHE A 57 22.84 -13.05 -2.73
CA PHE A 57 21.38 -13.02 -2.82
C PHE A 57 20.88 -12.66 -4.23
N VAL A 58 21.43 -11.59 -4.82
CA VAL A 58 21.10 -11.17 -6.18
C VAL A 58 21.57 -12.20 -7.21
N GLY A 59 22.75 -12.79 -7.01
CA GLY A 59 23.26 -13.87 -7.85
C GLY A 59 22.33 -15.07 -7.86
N MET A 60 21.86 -15.52 -6.71
CA MET A 60 20.91 -16.63 -6.59
C MET A 60 19.54 -16.28 -7.16
N ALA A 61 19.04 -15.05 -6.98
CA ALA A 61 17.79 -14.56 -7.58
C ALA A 61 17.86 -14.50 -9.13
N ASN A 62 19.07 -14.58 -9.70
CA ASN A 62 19.31 -14.58 -11.15
C ASN A 62 20.03 -15.86 -11.64
N ALA A 63 20.03 -16.92 -10.85
CA ALA A 63 20.81 -18.13 -11.13
C ALA A 63 20.35 -18.91 -12.36
N ASN A 64 19.12 -18.71 -12.82
CA ASN A 64 18.57 -19.37 -14.01
C ASN A 64 17.64 -18.43 -14.81
N PRO A 65 17.33 -18.73 -16.07
CA PRO A 65 16.50 -17.87 -16.92
C PRO A 65 15.11 -17.55 -16.36
N ALA A 66 14.49 -18.49 -15.65
CA ALA A 66 13.17 -18.28 -15.03
C ALA A 66 13.25 -17.28 -13.86
N ALA A 67 14.25 -17.42 -12.98
CA ALA A 67 14.49 -16.48 -11.91
C ALA A 67 14.84 -15.07 -12.43
N GLN A 68 15.66 -14.99 -13.50
CA GLN A 68 15.95 -13.70 -14.15
C GLN A 68 14.71 -13.03 -14.74
N SER A 69 13.83 -13.80 -15.40
CA SER A 69 12.59 -13.26 -15.95
C SER A 69 11.73 -12.67 -14.84
N LEU A 70 11.54 -13.41 -13.75
CA LEU A 70 10.76 -12.97 -12.60
C LEU A 70 11.37 -11.72 -11.92
N SER A 71 12.69 -11.70 -11.74
CA SER A 71 13.39 -10.55 -11.14
C SER A 71 13.26 -9.29 -11.99
N ARG A 72 13.35 -9.41 -13.31
CA ARG A 72 13.19 -8.27 -14.23
C ARG A 72 11.76 -7.77 -14.28
N ASP A 73 10.78 -8.68 -14.33
CA ASP A 73 9.36 -8.33 -14.28
C ASP A 73 9.02 -7.58 -12.98
N LEU A 74 9.48 -8.12 -11.85
CA LEU A 74 9.30 -7.47 -10.55
C LEU A 74 9.97 -6.07 -10.52
N ALA A 75 11.19 -5.93 -11.04
CA ALA A 75 11.90 -4.64 -11.05
C ALA A 75 11.16 -3.59 -11.90
N ILE A 76 10.70 -3.98 -13.09
CA ILE A 76 9.95 -3.09 -13.99
C ILE A 76 8.60 -2.73 -13.36
N GLY A 77 7.86 -3.73 -12.87
CA GLY A 77 6.56 -3.51 -12.22
C GLY A 77 6.67 -2.65 -10.97
N ALA A 78 7.66 -2.92 -10.10
CA ALA A 78 7.91 -2.11 -8.90
C ALA A 78 8.26 -0.67 -9.25
N THR A 79 9.07 -0.45 -10.30
CA THR A 79 9.43 0.89 -10.76
C THR A 79 8.20 1.65 -11.25
N ALA A 80 7.39 1.04 -12.11
CA ALA A 80 6.17 1.65 -12.64
C ALA A 80 5.17 2.01 -11.53
N VAL A 81 4.94 1.09 -10.58
CA VAL A 81 4.07 1.33 -9.44
C VAL A 81 4.63 2.42 -8.53
N THR A 82 5.95 2.48 -8.30
CA THR A 82 6.58 3.53 -7.49
C THR A 82 6.38 4.91 -8.12
N ILE A 83 6.57 5.04 -9.44
CA ILE A 83 6.31 6.29 -10.16
C ILE A 83 4.85 6.71 -10.01
N TRP A 84 3.92 5.76 -10.17
CA TRP A 84 2.51 6.01 -9.96
C TRP A 84 2.21 6.44 -8.52
N MET A 85 2.77 5.78 -7.50
CA MET A 85 2.61 6.14 -6.09
C MET A 85 3.05 7.58 -5.81
N VAL A 86 4.20 8.00 -6.35
CA VAL A 86 4.70 9.38 -6.22
C VAL A 86 3.74 10.38 -6.87
N SER A 87 3.28 10.09 -8.09
CA SER A 87 2.34 10.94 -8.82
C SER A 87 1.02 11.08 -8.07
N GLU A 88 0.44 9.97 -7.65
CA GLU A 88 -0.83 9.93 -6.93
C GLU A 88 -0.73 10.61 -5.55
N ALA A 89 0.34 10.37 -4.79
CA ALA A 89 0.55 11.01 -3.49
C ALA A 89 0.64 12.53 -3.59
N ARG A 90 1.26 13.04 -4.66
CA ARG A 90 1.29 14.49 -4.95
C ARG A 90 -0.12 15.00 -5.27
N ARG A 91 -0.89 14.27 -6.06
CA ARG A 91 -2.27 14.63 -6.44
C ARG A 91 -3.17 14.78 -5.23
N ILE A 92 -3.14 13.83 -4.30
CA ILE A 92 -3.98 13.82 -3.09
C ILE A 92 -3.34 14.50 -1.87
N ARG A 93 -2.15 15.08 -2.04
CA ARG A 93 -1.37 15.73 -0.96
C ARG A 93 -1.14 14.81 0.24
N LEU A 94 -0.71 13.58 -0.02
CA LEU A 94 -0.42 12.59 1.02
C LEU A 94 0.94 12.87 1.68
N ARG A 95 0.94 13.28 2.94
CA ARG A 95 2.18 13.64 3.68
C ARG A 95 3.04 12.43 4.08
N GLY A 96 2.50 11.22 4.08
CA GLY A 96 3.18 10.00 4.51
C GLY A 96 4.04 9.32 3.43
N LEU A 97 4.12 9.85 2.20
CA LEU A 97 4.84 9.24 1.09
C LEU A 97 6.31 8.88 1.38
N PRO A 98 7.14 9.75 2.00
CA PRO A 98 8.54 9.42 2.27
C PRO A 98 8.70 8.18 3.14
N TRP A 99 7.85 8.00 4.14
CA TRP A 99 7.87 6.83 5.01
C TRP A 99 7.45 5.55 4.28
N VAL A 100 6.48 5.65 3.37
CA VAL A 100 6.07 4.53 2.52
C VAL A 100 7.20 4.12 1.58
N LEU A 101 7.85 5.07 0.91
CA LEU A 101 8.99 4.79 0.03
C LEU A 101 10.17 4.19 0.81
N LEU A 102 10.45 4.71 1.99
CA LEU A 102 11.46 4.13 2.87
C LEU A 102 11.12 2.67 3.23
N SER A 103 9.87 2.38 3.56
CA SER A 103 9.43 1.02 3.86
C SER A 103 9.51 0.07 2.66
N CYS A 104 9.29 0.56 1.43
CA CYS A 104 9.50 -0.24 0.22
C CYS A 104 10.95 -0.70 0.06
N ILE A 105 11.91 0.13 0.47
CA ILE A 105 13.35 -0.17 0.35
C ILE A 105 13.84 -1.01 1.53
N THR A 106 13.42 -0.66 2.76
CA THR A 106 13.97 -1.26 3.99
C THR A 106 13.30 -2.57 4.38
N ILE A 107 12.01 -2.72 4.12
CA ILE A 107 11.25 -3.91 4.49
C ILE A 107 11.03 -4.79 3.26
N ALA A 108 10.18 -4.35 2.34
CA ALA A 108 9.95 -4.96 1.04
C ALA A 108 8.96 -4.08 0.23
N PHE A 109 9.07 -4.11 -1.09
CA PHE A 109 8.07 -3.50 -1.97
C PHE A 109 6.66 -4.09 -1.75
N ALA A 110 6.58 -5.40 -1.50
CA ALA A 110 5.34 -6.11 -1.19
C ALA A 110 4.64 -5.62 0.11
N PHE A 111 5.38 -4.98 1.03
CA PHE A 111 4.82 -4.29 2.19
C PHE A 111 4.42 -2.85 1.84
N GLY A 112 5.32 -2.09 1.23
CA GLY A 112 5.16 -0.65 1.03
C GLY A 112 4.04 -0.29 0.05
N ALA A 113 3.86 -1.05 -1.03
CA ALA A 113 2.82 -0.78 -2.01
C ALA A 113 1.39 -0.96 -1.45
N PRO A 114 1.02 -2.07 -0.79
CA PRO A 114 -0.27 -2.18 -0.13
C PRO A 114 -0.48 -1.18 1.01
N LEU A 115 0.58 -0.84 1.77
CA LEU A 115 0.52 0.20 2.79
C LEU A 115 0.16 1.56 2.16
N PHE A 116 0.76 1.90 1.02
CA PHE A 116 0.40 3.09 0.26
C PHE A 116 -1.09 3.10 -0.12
N LEU A 117 -1.59 1.98 -0.66
CA LEU A 117 -2.99 1.86 -1.05
C LEU A 117 -3.94 2.02 0.14
N HIS A 118 -3.58 1.48 1.31
CA HIS A 118 -4.34 1.69 2.54
C HIS A 118 -4.39 3.17 2.95
N LEU A 119 -3.25 3.85 2.95
CA LEU A 119 -3.16 5.28 3.31
C LEU A 119 -3.89 6.16 2.28
N ARG A 120 -3.78 5.82 0.98
CA ARG A 120 -4.50 6.49 -0.10
C ARG A 120 -6.02 6.39 0.11
N GLU A 121 -6.51 5.20 0.38
CA GLU A 121 -7.95 4.97 0.61
C GLU A 121 -8.47 5.79 1.80
N ARG A 122 -7.71 5.83 2.89
CA ARG A 122 -8.04 6.70 4.04
C ARG A 122 -8.09 8.16 3.64
N ARG A 123 -7.10 8.63 2.89
CA ARG A 123 -7.01 10.02 2.46
C ARG A 123 -8.16 10.44 1.53
N LEU A 124 -8.53 9.58 0.61
CA LEU A 124 -9.67 9.84 -0.30
C LEU A 124 -10.97 10.01 0.49
N ARG A 125 -11.23 9.16 1.48
CA ARG A 125 -12.41 9.29 2.35
C ARG A 125 -12.40 10.55 3.19
N GLU A 126 -11.25 11.00 3.66
CA GLU A 126 -11.13 12.29 4.36
C GLU A 126 -11.48 13.45 3.43
N LEU A 127 -11.03 13.42 2.19
CA LEU A 127 -11.33 14.46 1.19
C LEU A 127 -12.82 14.48 0.83
N GLU A 128 -13.45 13.33 0.65
CA GLU A 128 -14.90 13.21 0.39
C GLU A 128 -15.71 13.78 1.56
N ARG A 129 -15.36 13.47 2.80
CA ARG A 129 -16.00 14.03 3.99
C ARG A 129 -15.89 15.54 4.06
N ASN A 130 -14.70 16.09 3.79
CA ASN A 130 -14.45 17.52 3.86
C ASN A 130 -15.06 18.28 2.69
N GLY A 131 -15.17 17.68 1.51
CA GLY A 131 -15.84 18.23 0.33
C GLY A 131 -17.35 18.21 0.43
N GLY A 132 -17.94 17.26 1.14
CA GLY A 132 -19.38 17.15 1.36
C GLY A 132 -19.97 18.16 2.36
N ILE A 133 -19.12 18.91 3.08
CA ILE A 133 -19.55 19.93 4.06
C ILE A 133 -19.55 21.35 3.44
N SER A 134 -19.04 21.50 2.21
CA SER A 134 -18.88 22.79 1.51
C SER A 134 -19.96 23.02 0.42
N GLY A 135 -21.10 22.33 0.50
CA GLY A 135 -22.24 22.51 -0.40
C GLY A 135 -23.47 23.03 0.32
#